data_b57e14c0c86646283e9a85134b8c0c7d
#
_entry.id   b57e14c0c86646283e9a85134b8c0c7d
#
_cell.length_a   1.000
_cell.length_b   1.000
_cell.length_c   1.000
_cell.angle_alpha   90.00
_cell.angle_beta   90.00
_cell.angle_gamma   90.00
#
_symmetry.space_group_name_H-M   'P 1'
#
loop_
_entity.id
_entity.type
_entity.pdbx_description
1 polymer ?
#
loop_
_entity_poly.entity_id
_entity_poly.type
_entity_poly.pdbx_seq_one_letter_code
_entity_poly.pdbx_strand_id
1 'polypeptide(L)'
;MIEILNNLLKVGSSDKELFTVLSEYLRIVDDSDKDNVILRNLYLIDENGDMLIPRGLDQFIPEEIPRVNREQIEIPRDFSVDYDTIANSFGNIVLRDDQVIGIRKMIMLRRGIMQLATGAGKTEIMTGFLMALKSICGEIPPTIILEPTTLLVDATVERMNKYGVPAAPYSESRGLVQGVTVTHPSSLNNDLKKNPDLLKNLKVFLSDEGHHLQADTWNRLLQSSPNIEFSVAMSASVIEPSKIPVKDLNHLDYSEALVVGATGNIILNIPPSFYIEAGILATPILYRLLNGADEWIRRDNDWHQIRKYRLESKKRTELIAKVSSFSANISYKSLILVGTKDHAYRILELVHSYGLGDVCRCSFGGGTYFRFDESSNSVVKCKDENTMEGFESGKLKILIGTSHIYEGADIPNLDIIILASVGKGLRKYIQGVGRGLRRSKTGKYAHIIDFTDHYDRVLAKHSHDRLDMFRTVIGVSDSNIYDSLSFEKFKQVFCSIEGIT
;
A
#
# COMPACT_ATOMS: atom_id res chain seq x y z
N MET A 1 -31.89 16.90 -13.09
CA MET A 1 -32.01 15.41 -13.03
C MET A 1 -30.66 14.79 -13.28
N ILE A 2 -30.26 13.77 -12.46
CA ILE A 2 -29.00 13.07 -12.63
C ILE A 2 -29.20 11.81 -13.48
N GLU A 3 -28.40 11.64 -14.51
CA GLU A 3 -28.31 10.38 -15.26
C GLU A 3 -27.24 9.47 -14.63
N ILE A 4 -27.64 8.26 -14.28
CA ILE A 4 -26.74 7.24 -13.75
C ILE A 4 -26.16 6.44 -14.92
N LEU A 5 -24.85 6.55 -15.12
CA LEU A 5 -24.08 5.75 -16.08
C LEU A 5 -23.28 4.67 -15.31
N ASN A 6 -22.68 3.73 -16.03
CA ASN A 6 -21.93 2.64 -15.37
C ASN A 6 -20.86 3.15 -14.42
N ASN A 7 -20.09 4.15 -14.85
CA ASN A 7 -18.93 4.63 -14.07
C ASN A 7 -19.04 6.08 -13.59
N LEU A 8 -20.03 6.82 -14.08
CA LEU A 8 -20.21 8.24 -13.80
C LEU A 8 -21.68 8.55 -13.53
N LEU A 9 -21.91 9.66 -12.86
CA LEU A 9 -23.18 10.36 -12.85
C LEU A 9 -23.06 11.58 -13.76
N LYS A 10 -24.07 11.86 -14.55
CA LYS A 10 -24.09 12.97 -15.49
C LYS A 10 -25.21 13.94 -15.19
N VAL A 11 -24.89 15.23 -15.16
CA VAL A 11 -25.86 16.33 -15.04
C VAL A 11 -25.75 17.23 -16.25
N GLY A 12 -26.83 17.35 -17.01
CA GLY A 12 -26.82 18.19 -18.18
C GLY A 12 -26.61 19.66 -17.86
N SER A 13 -25.86 20.36 -18.70
CA SER A 13 -25.55 21.80 -18.59
C SER A 13 -26.77 22.69 -18.61
N SER A 14 -27.91 22.20 -19.12
CA SER A 14 -29.20 22.88 -19.13
C SER A 14 -29.89 22.98 -17.75
N ASP A 15 -29.55 22.09 -16.81
CA ASP A 15 -30.09 22.07 -15.44
C ASP A 15 -29.23 22.92 -14.50
N LYS A 16 -29.25 24.23 -14.69
CA LYS A 16 -28.37 25.19 -14.03
C LYS A 16 -28.53 25.22 -12.51
N GLU A 17 -29.74 25.01 -12.01
CA GLU A 17 -30.01 25.01 -10.56
C GLU A 17 -29.36 23.80 -9.91
N LEU A 18 -29.58 22.60 -10.41
CA LEU A 18 -28.97 21.37 -9.93
C LEU A 18 -27.44 21.41 -10.06
N PHE A 19 -26.96 21.95 -11.19
CA PHE A 19 -25.53 22.12 -11.43
C PHE A 19 -24.89 23.00 -10.35
N THR A 20 -25.51 24.13 -9.97
CA THR A 20 -25.01 25.03 -8.95
C THR A 20 -24.99 24.33 -7.59
N VAL A 21 -26.09 23.69 -7.18
CA VAL A 21 -26.19 22.98 -5.91
C VAL A 21 -25.10 21.90 -5.80
N LEU A 22 -24.97 21.06 -6.84
CA LEU A 22 -23.97 19.98 -6.81
C LEU A 22 -22.52 20.51 -6.89
N SER A 23 -22.30 21.62 -7.58
CA SER A 23 -20.96 22.22 -7.65
C SER A 23 -20.47 22.73 -6.31
N GLU A 24 -21.36 23.17 -5.43
CA GLU A 24 -21.03 23.55 -4.06
C GLU A 24 -20.89 22.33 -3.15
N TYR A 25 -21.77 21.36 -3.30
CA TYR A 25 -21.82 20.15 -2.47
C TYR A 25 -20.60 19.22 -2.71
N LEU A 26 -20.11 19.15 -3.96
CA LEU A 26 -18.98 18.30 -4.36
C LEU A 26 -17.65 19.05 -4.37
N ARG A 27 -17.50 20.02 -3.47
CA ARG A 27 -16.23 20.67 -3.19
C ARG A 27 -15.67 20.20 -1.86
N ILE A 28 -14.36 20.04 -1.84
CA ILE A 28 -13.63 19.63 -0.64
C ILE A 28 -12.43 20.53 -0.43
N VAL A 29 -12.08 20.73 0.82
CA VAL A 29 -10.89 21.48 1.23
C VAL A 29 -9.67 20.57 1.01
N ASP A 30 -8.73 21.02 0.19
CA ASP A 30 -7.41 20.41 0.04
C ASP A 30 -6.42 21.18 0.89
N ASP A 31 -6.07 20.65 2.05
CA ASP A 31 -5.12 21.18 3.02
C ASP A 31 -3.77 20.45 2.98
N SER A 32 -3.52 19.69 1.91
CA SER A 32 -2.27 18.96 1.71
C SER A 32 -1.05 19.90 1.66
N ASP A 33 -1.24 21.12 1.17
CA ASP A 33 -0.29 22.22 1.28
C ASP A 33 -0.74 23.18 2.41
N LYS A 34 0.02 23.19 3.51
CA LYS A 34 -0.30 24.00 4.69
C LYS A 34 -0.29 25.51 4.45
N ASP A 35 0.42 25.96 3.43
CA ASP A 35 0.56 27.37 3.08
C ASP A 35 -0.54 27.84 2.10
N ASN A 36 -1.24 26.88 1.44
CA ASN A 36 -2.28 27.16 0.47
C ASN A 36 -3.45 26.18 0.61
N VAL A 37 -4.46 26.58 1.35
CA VAL A 37 -5.73 25.83 1.40
C VAL A 37 -6.53 26.12 0.13
N ILE A 38 -6.78 25.08 -0.66
CA ILE A 38 -7.46 25.20 -1.96
C ILE A 38 -8.78 24.43 -1.91
N LEU A 39 -9.84 25.02 -2.47
CA LEU A 39 -11.08 24.29 -2.74
C LEU A 39 -10.96 23.48 -4.04
N ARG A 40 -11.15 22.17 -3.96
CA ARG A 40 -11.10 21.26 -5.10
C ARG A 40 -12.48 20.75 -5.44
N ASN A 41 -12.77 20.66 -6.72
CA ASN A 41 -13.99 20.02 -7.22
C ASN A 41 -13.76 18.50 -7.34
N LEU A 42 -14.76 17.73 -6.93
CA LEU A 42 -14.81 16.27 -7.09
C LEU A 42 -15.57 15.84 -8.36
N TYR A 43 -15.72 16.75 -9.31
CA TYR A 43 -16.39 16.54 -10.59
C TYR A 43 -15.57 17.15 -11.74
N LEU A 44 -15.86 16.72 -12.94
CA LEU A 44 -15.31 17.28 -14.17
C LEU A 44 -16.41 17.92 -15.01
N ILE A 45 -16.04 18.78 -15.94
CA ILE A 45 -16.94 19.33 -16.98
C ILE A 45 -16.48 18.78 -18.32
N ASP A 46 -17.40 18.16 -19.06
CA ASP A 46 -17.10 17.66 -20.39
C ASP A 46 -17.14 18.77 -21.47
N GLU A 47 -16.84 18.42 -22.70
CA GLU A 47 -16.83 19.36 -23.85
C GLU A 47 -18.19 19.96 -24.16
N ASN A 48 -19.31 19.35 -23.74
CA ASN A 48 -20.68 19.84 -23.87
C ASN A 48 -21.08 20.73 -22.68
N GLY A 49 -20.23 20.92 -21.72
CA GLY A 49 -20.50 21.65 -20.48
C GLY A 49 -21.30 20.86 -19.45
N ASP A 50 -21.45 19.54 -19.61
CA ASP A 50 -22.15 18.69 -18.65
C ASP A 50 -21.23 18.33 -17.49
N MET A 51 -21.80 18.23 -16.29
CA MET A 51 -21.06 17.82 -15.09
C MET A 51 -20.95 16.30 -15.04
N LEU A 52 -19.74 15.79 -14.95
CA LEU A 52 -19.42 14.37 -14.77
C LEU A 52 -18.91 14.14 -13.33
N ILE A 53 -19.68 13.38 -12.57
CA ILE A 53 -19.40 13.08 -11.18
C ILE A 53 -18.95 11.61 -11.07
N PRO A 54 -17.82 11.29 -10.42
CA PRO A 54 -17.41 9.92 -10.18
C PRO A 54 -18.51 9.11 -9.48
N ARG A 55 -18.79 7.91 -9.98
CA ARG A 55 -19.94 7.07 -9.58
C ARG A 55 -19.94 6.73 -8.08
N GLY A 56 -18.79 6.62 -7.45
CA GLY A 56 -18.68 6.34 -6.03
C GLY A 56 -19.18 7.47 -5.12
N LEU A 57 -19.37 8.68 -5.64
CA LEU A 57 -19.89 9.81 -4.88
C LEU A 57 -21.42 9.85 -4.81
N ASP A 58 -22.13 9.00 -5.55
CA ASP A 58 -23.61 8.95 -5.56
C ASP A 58 -24.22 8.80 -4.16
N GLN A 59 -23.59 8.03 -3.31
CA GLN A 59 -24.01 7.79 -1.92
C GLN A 59 -24.03 9.05 -1.03
N PHE A 60 -23.33 10.11 -1.41
CA PHE A 60 -23.29 11.36 -0.67
C PHE A 60 -24.24 12.42 -1.25
N ILE A 61 -24.77 12.19 -2.44
CA ILE A 61 -25.73 13.09 -3.07
C ILE A 61 -27.12 12.82 -2.46
N PRO A 62 -27.86 13.88 -2.04
CA PRO A 62 -29.18 13.73 -1.45
C PRO A 62 -30.12 12.84 -2.27
N GLU A 63 -30.84 11.94 -1.61
CA GLU A 63 -31.75 10.97 -2.26
C GLU A 63 -32.95 11.63 -2.94
N GLU A 64 -33.32 12.82 -2.51
CA GLU A 64 -34.42 13.61 -3.05
C GLU A 64 -34.13 14.11 -4.47
N ILE A 65 -32.86 14.16 -4.88
CA ILE A 65 -32.48 14.58 -6.25
C ILE A 65 -32.85 13.48 -7.24
N PRO A 66 -33.75 13.76 -8.21
CA PRO A 66 -34.22 12.73 -9.15
C PRO A 66 -33.09 12.13 -9.99
N ARG A 67 -33.10 10.81 -10.11
CA ARG A 67 -32.12 10.05 -10.89
C ARG A 67 -32.79 9.24 -11.98
N VAL A 68 -32.13 9.15 -13.15
CA VAL A 68 -32.55 8.26 -14.25
C VAL A 68 -31.42 7.28 -14.51
N ASN A 69 -31.72 5.99 -14.37
CA ASN A 69 -30.76 4.93 -14.63
C ASN A 69 -30.58 4.73 -16.15
N ARG A 70 -29.36 4.92 -16.63
CA ARG A 70 -28.89 4.68 -18.01
C ARG A 70 -27.77 3.63 -18.04
N GLU A 71 -27.57 2.90 -16.96
CA GLU A 71 -26.53 1.87 -16.90
C GLU A 71 -26.78 0.78 -17.95
N GLN A 72 -25.71 0.42 -18.64
CA GLN A 72 -25.69 -0.74 -19.54
C GLN A 72 -25.00 -1.90 -18.81
N ILE A 73 -25.81 -2.68 -18.08
CA ILE A 73 -25.31 -3.81 -17.28
C ILE A 73 -25.43 -5.08 -18.11
N GLU A 74 -24.31 -5.70 -18.43
CA GLU A 74 -24.22 -6.97 -19.15
C GLU A 74 -24.07 -8.15 -18.18
N ILE A 75 -23.42 -7.93 -17.03
CA ILE A 75 -23.26 -8.97 -16.02
C ILE A 75 -24.50 -9.00 -15.13
N PRO A 76 -25.22 -10.12 -15.02
CA PRO A 76 -26.45 -10.22 -14.26
C PRO A 76 -26.30 -9.73 -12.80
N ARG A 77 -27.35 -9.11 -12.25
CA ARG A 77 -27.42 -8.73 -10.83
C ARG A 77 -28.00 -9.85 -9.96
N ASP A 78 -28.91 -10.63 -10.55
CA ASP A 78 -29.63 -11.70 -9.84
C ASP A 78 -28.90 -13.02 -10.03
N PHE A 79 -27.83 -13.23 -9.29
CA PHE A 79 -27.21 -14.54 -9.15
C PHE A 79 -26.87 -14.83 -7.70
N SER A 80 -27.11 -16.02 -7.29
CA SER A 80 -26.64 -16.53 -6.01
C SER A 80 -25.41 -17.39 -6.25
N VAL A 81 -24.22 -16.85 -5.94
CA VAL A 81 -23.06 -17.70 -5.73
C VAL A 81 -23.07 -18.04 -4.24
N ASP A 82 -23.36 -19.28 -3.91
CA ASP A 82 -23.36 -19.71 -2.50
C ASP A 82 -21.93 -19.75 -1.95
N TYR A 83 -21.84 -19.78 -0.63
CA TYR A 83 -20.55 -19.77 0.06
C TYR A 83 -19.66 -20.95 -0.34
N ASP A 84 -20.26 -22.15 -0.42
CA ASP A 84 -19.52 -23.40 -0.72
C ASP A 84 -19.02 -23.40 -2.15
N THR A 85 -19.80 -22.87 -3.09
CA THR A 85 -19.38 -22.68 -4.48
C THR A 85 -18.17 -21.77 -4.56
N ILE A 86 -18.18 -20.63 -3.86
CA ILE A 86 -17.01 -19.72 -3.83
C ILE A 86 -15.83 -20.40 -3.12
N ALA A 87 -16.04 -21.05 -1.98
CA ALA A 87 -14.98 -21.65 -1.20
C ALA A 87 -14.32 -22.86 -1.88
N ASN A 88 -15.10 -23.66 -2.62
CA ASN A 88 -14.68 -24.97 -3.14
C ASN A 88 -14.42 -25.00 -4.65
N SER A 89 -14.81 -23.99 -5.42
CA SER A 89 -14.79 -24.06 -6.89
C SER A 89 -13.47 -23.59 -7.54
N PHE A 90 -12.44 -23.29 -6.78
CA PHE A 90 -11.26 -22.60 -7.31
C PHE A 90 -10.00 -23.48 -7.43
N GLY A 91 -10.16 -24.75 -7.68
CA GLY A 91 -9.05 -25.66 -8.02
C GLY A 91 -7.97 -25.68 -6.93
N ASN A 92 -6.86 -24.99 -7.16
CA ASN A 92 -5.70 -24.99 -6.26
C ASN A 92 -5.73 -23.88 -5.19
N ILE A 93 -6.77 -23.06 -5.12
CA ILE A 93 -6.91 -22.01 -4.09
C ILE A 93 -7.82 -22.51 -2.98
N VAL A 94 -7.31 -22.50 -1.74
CA VAL A 94 -8.12 -22.65 -0.54
C VAL A 94 -8.35 -21.25 0.02
N LEU A 95 -9.58 -20.75 -0.08
CA LEU A 95 -9.96 -19.44 0.43
C LEU A 95 -10.38 -19.53 1.89
N ARG A 96 -9.97 -18.57 2.68
CA ARG A 96 -10.44 -18.38 4.05
C ARG A 96 -11.83 -17.71 4.04
N ASP A 97 -12.55 -17.82 5.15
CA ASP A 97 -13.89 -17.23 5.30
C ASP A 97 -13.91 -15.72 5.08
N ASP A 98 -12.91 -15.00 5.59
CA ASP A 98 -12.78 -13.56 5.40
C ASP A 98 -12.60 -13.19 3.91
N GLN A 99 -11.88 -14.01 3.15
CA GLN A 99 -11.68 -13.81 1.72
C GLN A 99 -12.98 -14.10 0.94
N VAL A 100 -13.70 -15.16 1.29
CA VAL A 100 -15.00 -15.49 0.68
C VAL A 100 -16.03 -14.38 0.95
N ILE A 101 -16.09 -13.85 2.18
CA ILE A 101 -16.94 -12.70 2.51
C ILE A 101 -16.57 -11.49 1.63
N GLY A 102 -15.28 -11.24 1.43
CA GLY A 102 -14.81 -10.18 0.56
C GLY A 102 -15.27 -10.34 -0.89
N ILE A 103 -15.10 -11.54 -1.46
CA ILE A 103 -15.54 -11.87 -2.81
C ILE A 103 -17.05 -11.65 -2.97
N ARG A 104 -17.86 -12.15 -2.03
CA ARG A 104 -19.32 -11.94 -2.04
C ARG A 104 -19.68 -10.47 -2.03
N LYS A 105 -19.03 -9.66 -1.20
CA LYS A 105 -19.26 -8.21 -1.16
C LYS A 105 -18.88 -7.53 -2.47
N MET A 106 -17.77 -7.92 -3.11
CA MET A 106 -17.40 -7.40 -4.43
C MET A 106 -18.48 -7.72 -5.47
N ILE A 107 -19.00 -8.94 -5.48
CA ILE A 107 -20.06 -9.36 -6.42
C ILE A 107 -21.34 -8.58 -6.18
N MET A 108 -21.79 -8.51 -4.91
CA MET A 108 -23.07 -7.87 -4.57
C MET A 108 -23.05 -6.36 -4.74
N LEU A 109 -21.98 -5.70 -4.29
CA LEU A 109 -21.89 -4.24 -4.25
C LEU A 109 -21.26 -3.65 -5.50
N ARG A 110 -20.52 -4.44 -6.26
CA ARG A 110 -19.83 -4.09 -7.52
C ARG A 110 -18.77 -3.01 -7.40
N ARG A 111 -18.89 -2.14 -6.40
CA ARG A 111 -17.99 -1.00 -6.18
C ARG A 111 -17.62 -0.90 -4.71
N GLY A 112 -16.36 -0.51 -4.47
CA GLY A 112 -15.94 -0.17 -3.11
C GLY A 112 -14.46 -0.37 -2.83
N ILE A 113 -14.14 -0.11 -1.57
CA ILE A 113 -12.79 -0.23 -1.02
C ILE A 113 -12.76 -1.41 -0.08
N MET A 114 -11.77 -2.28 -0.26
CA MET A 114 -11.42 -3.32 0.69
C MET A 114 -10.15 -2.91 1.44
N GLN A 115 -10.29 -2.52 2.70
CA GLN A 115 -9.17 -2.14 3.55
C GLN A 115 -8.70 -3.37 4.33
N LEU A 116 -7.61 -3.97 3.87
CA LEU A 116 -7.09 -5.24 4.33
C LEU A 116 -5.59 -5.14 4.60
N ALA A 117 -5.12 -5.75 5.67
CA ALA A 117 -3.70 -5.77 6.00
C ALA A 117 -2.83 -6.28 4.85
N THR A 118 -1.58 -5.82 4.81
CA THR A 118 -0.57 -6.42 3.93
C THR A 118 -0.37 -7.88 4.35
N GLY A 119 -0.39 -8.81 3.39
CA GLY A 119 -0.33 -10.25 3.68
C GLY A 119 -1.70 -10.91 3.96
N ALA A 120 -2.80 -10.16 3.92
CA ALA A 120 -4.16 -10.70 4.03
C ALA A 120 -4.58 -11.60 2.85
N GLY A 121 -3.80 -11.64 1.77
CA GLY A 121 -4.13 -12.42 0.57
C GLY A 121 -5.06 -11.68 -0.39
N LYS A 122 -4.77 -10.41 -0.65
CA LYS A 122 -5.52 -9.58 -1.62
C LYS A 122 -5.54 -10.20 -3.02
N THR A 123 -4.42 -10.74 -3.48
CA THR A 123 -4.33 -11.41 -4.79
C THR A 123 -5.23 -12.65 -4.86
N GLU A 124 -5.32 -13.43 -3.77
CA GLU A 124 -6.25 -14.57 -3.66
C GLU A 124 -7.71 -14.11 -3.76
N ILE A 125 -8.07 -12.99 -3.14
CA ILE A 125 -9.41 -12.42 -3.24
C ILE A 125 -9.70 -11.98 -4.67
N MET A 126 -8.79 -11.26 -5.33
CA MET A 126 -8.96 -10.87 -6.74
C MET A 126 -9.11 -12.10 -7.64
N THR A 127 -8.27 -13.10 -7.45
CA THR A 127 -8.32 -14.33 -8.22
C THR A 127 -9.64 -15.08 -8.01
N GLY A 128 -10.05 -15.27 -6.76
CA GLY A 128 -11.33 -15.92 -6.43
C GLY A 128 -12.54 -15.17 -6.97
N PHE A 129 -12.51 -13.83 -6.91
CA PHE A 129 -13.55 -12.99 -7.51
C PHE A 129 -13.67 -13.19 -9.03
N LEU A 130 -12.54 -13.22 -9.75
CA LEU A 130 -12.54 -13.43 -11.20
C LEU A 130 -13.01 -14.84 -11.59
N MET A 131 -12.66 -15.85 -10.78
CA MET A 131 -13.17 -17.21 -10.98
C MET A 131 -14.68 -17.31 -10.72
N ALA A 132 -15.17 -16.61 -9.70
CA ALA A 132 -16.61 -16.50 -9.46
C ALA A 132 -17.33 -15.82 -10.64
N LEU A 133 -16.79 -14.73 -11.19
CA LEU A 133 -17.33 -14.10 -12.39
C LEU A 133 -17.30 -15.04 -13.60
N LYS A 134 -16.23 -15.82 -13.77
CA LYS A 134 -16.17 -16.86 -14.81
C LYS A 134 -17.29 -17.88 -14.68
N SER A 135 -17.59 -18.32 -13.47
CA SER A 135 -18.68 -19.25 -13.19
C SER A 135 -20.06 -18.65 -13.55
N ILE A 136 -20.23 -17.35 -13.33
CA ILE A 136 -21.48 -16.62 -13.61
C ILE A 136 -21.66 -16.33 -15.10
N CYS A 137 -20.59 -15.87 -15.75
CA CYS A 137 -20.63 -15.35 -17.12
C CYS A 137 -20.22 -16.38 -18.18
N GLY A 138 -19.70 -17.55 -17.77
CA GLY A 138 -19.09 -18.53 -18.67
C GLY A 138 -17.63 -18.23 -19.02
N GLU A 139 -17.23 -16.97 -18.97
CA GLU A 139 -15.85 -16.51 -19.20
C GLU A 139 -15.49 -15.39 -18.23
N ILE A 140 -14.20 -15.06 -18.13
CA ILE A 140 -13.74 -13.92 -17.34
C ILE A 140 -14.04 -12.64 -18.14
N PRO A 141 -14.85 -11.72 -17.60
CA PRO A 141 -15.10 -10.45 -18.28
C PRO A 141 -13.81 -9.66 -18.49
N PRO A 142 -13.71 -8.80 -19.52
CA PRO A 142 -12.54 -7.97 -19.77
C PRO A 142 -12.14 -7.20 -18.50
N THR A 143 -10.98 -7.56 -17.95
CA THR A 143 -10.51 -7.12 -16.63
C THR A 143 -9.16 -6.42 -16.73
N ILE A 144 -9.03 -5.32 -16.01
CA ILE A 144 -7.75 -4.70 -15.75
C ILE A 144 -7.43 -4.72 -14.24
N ILE A 145 -6.17 -5.01 -13.91
CA ILE A 145 -5.63 -4.91 -12.55
C ILE A 145 -4.48 -3.91 -12.58
N LEU A 146 -4.58 -2.89 -11.75
CA LEU A 146 -3.53 -1.90 -11.59
C LEU A 146 -2.61 -2.26 -10.44
N GLU A 147 -1.31 -2.27 -10.74
CA GLU A 147 -0.23 -2.49 -9.78
C GLU A 147 0.71 -1.28 -9.70
N PRO A 148 1.22 -0.93 -8.51
CA PRO A 148 2.06 0.26 -8.35
C PRO A 148 3.47 0.12 -8.93
N THR A 149 3.92 -1.09 -9.26
CA THR A 149 5.24 -1.33 -9.85
C THR A 149 5.23 -2.46 -10.86
N THR A 150 6.18 -2.45 -11.80
CA THR A 150 6.34 -3.51 -12.81
C THR A 150 6.68 -4.87 -12.18
N LEU A 151 7.42 -4.90 -11.08
CA LEU A 151 7.70 -6.14 -10.34
C LEU A 151 6.43 -6.78 -9.78
N LEU A 152 5.50 -5.97 -9.27
CA LEU A 152 4.21 -6.46 -8.78
C LEU A 152 3.31 -6.91 -9.94
N VAL A 153 3.40 -6.27 -11.11
CA VAL A 153 2.71 -6.74 -12.32
C VAL A 153 3.12 -8.18 -12.64
N ASP A 154 4.42 -8.45 -12.71
CA ASP A 154 4.94 -9.79 -13.03
C ASP A 154 4.54 -10.82 -11.95
N ALA A 155 4.68 -10.47 -10.68
CA ALA A 155 4.31 -11.34 -9.57
C ALA A 155 2.80 -11.66 -9.54
N THR A 156 1.95 -10.67 -9.81
CA THR A 156 0.49 -10.85 -9.86
C THR A 156 0.09 -11.74 -11.05
N VAL A 157 0.70 -11.52 -12.21
CA VAL A 157 0.49 -12.36 -13.40
C VAL A 157 0.88 -13.80 -13.14
N GLU A 158 2.07 -14.04 -12.60
CA GLU A 158 2.55 -15.38 -12.27
C GLU A 158 1.60 -16.07 -11.28
N ARG A 159 1.21 -15.37 -10.23
CA ARG A 159 0.34 -15.91 -9.18
C ARG A 159 -1.06 -16.25 -9.69
N MET A 160 -1.66 -15.39 -10.52
CA MET A 160 -2.97 -15.63 -11.13
C MET A 160 -2.92 -16.83 -12.09
N ASN A 161 -1.90 -16.92 -12.94
CA ASN A 161 -1.72 -18.04 -13.85
C ASN A 161 -1.52 -19.36 -13.09
N LYS A 162 -0.77 -19.35 -11.99
CA LYS A 162 -0.62 -20.51 -11.10
C LYS A 162 -1.94 -21.00 -10.55
N TYR A 163 -2.88 -20.10 -10.29
CA TYR A 163 -4.22 -20.43 -9.82
C TYR A 163 -5.23 -20.72 -10.95
N GLY A 164 -4.80 -20.70 -12.21
CA GLY A 164 -5.66 -21.03 -13.36
C GLY A 164 -6.50 -19.86 -13.88
N VAL A 165 -6.20 -18.63 -13.48
CA VAL A 165 -6.77 -17.40 -14.07
C VAL A 165 -5.81 -16.89 -15.13
N PRO A 166 -6.17 -16.92 -16.43
CA PRO A 166 -5.31 -16.41 -17.50
C PRO A 166 -5.07 -14.91 -17.33
N ALA A 167 -3.85 -14.53 -17.01
CA ALA A 167 -3.43 -13.16 -16.86
C ALA A 167 -2.16 -12.88 -17.66
N ALA A 168 -2.04 -11.67 -18.20
CA ALA A 168 -0.84 -11.23 -18.90
C ALA A 168 -0.54 -9.76 -18.58
N PRO A 169 0.75 -9.36 -18.63
CA PRO A 169 1.12 -7.96 -18.50
C PRO A 169 0.70 -7.21 -19.76
N TYR A 170 0.32 -5.94 -19.57
CA TYR A 170 0.07 -5.04 -20.69
C TYR A 170 1.34 -4.77 -21.49
N SER A 171 1.20 -4.73 -22.82
CA SER A 171 2.22 -4.18 -23.71
C SER A 171 1.54 -3.51 -24.90
N GLU A 172 2.15 -2.44 -25.44
CA GLU A 172 1.58 -1.70 -26.60
C GLU A 172 1.33 -2.63 -27.81
N SER A 173 2.23 -3.56 -28.08
CA SER A 173 2.12 -4.51 -29.18
C SER A 173 1.02 -5.55 -29.03
N ARG A 174 0.64 -5.88 -27.79
CA ARG A 174 -0.38 -6.90 -27.46
C ARG A 174 -1.75 -6.26 -27.23
N GLY A 175 -1.77 -5.03 -26.70
CA GLY A 175 -2.98 -4.40 -26.18
C GLY A 175 -3.52 -5.06 -24.92
N LEU A 176 -4.83 -4.90 -24.68
CA LEU A 176 -5.54 -5.64 -23.63
C LEU A 176 -5.72 -7.09 -24.08
N VAL A 177 -5.49 -8.03 -23.16
CA VAL A 177 -5.73 -9.45 -23.44
C VAL A 177 -7.16 -9.84 -23.13
N GLN A 178 -7.65 -10.89 -23.79
CA GLN A 178 -8.90 -11.51 -23.40
C GLN A 178 -8.74 -12.13 -22.00
N GLY A 179 -9.58 -11.73 -21.05
CA GLY A 179 -9.46 -12.08 -19.63
C GLY A 179 -8.81 -10.98 -18.82
N VAL A 180 -7.65 -11.25 -18.21
CA VAL A 180 -7.04 -10.35 -17.22
C VAL A 180 -5.76 -9.70 -17.75
N THR A 181 -5.79 -8.38 -17.87
CA THR A 181 -4.60 -7.56 -18.12
C THR A 181 -4.10 -6.96 -16.81
N VAL A 182 -2.85 -7.21 -16.45
CA VAL A 182 -2.20 -6.58 -15.29
C VAL A 182 -1.22 -5.51 -15.77
N THR A 183 -1.24 -4.33 -15.16
CA THR A 183 -0.42 -3.22 -15.65
C THR A 183 -0.06 -2.19 -14.58
N HIS A 184 1.04 -1.49 -14.85
CA HIS A 184 1.32 -0.21 -14.18
C HIS A 184 0.67 0.93 -14.97
N PRO A 185 0.03 1.92 -14.31
CA PRO A 185 -0.73 2.98 -15.01
C PRO A 185 0.04 3.77 -16.07
N SER A 186 1.34 4.01 -15.85
CA SER A 186 2.15 4.75 -16.84
C SER A 186 2.26 4.05 -18.18
N SER A 187 2.19 2.71 -18.20
CA SER A 187 2.27 1.94 -19.44
C SER A 187 1.04 2.15 -20.34
N LEU A 188 -0.13 2.37 -19.76
CA LEU A 188 -1.38 2.60 -20.48
C LEU A 188 -1.62 4.07 -20.85
N ASN A 189 -1.19 5.02 -20.01
CA ASN A 189 -1.54 6.43 -20.19
C ASN A 189 -1.06 7.03 -21.53
N ASN A 190 0.06 6.54 -22.05
CA ASN A 190 0.57 7.01 -23.35
C ASN A 190 -0.27 6.46 -24.51
N ASP A 191 -0.71 5.21 -24.39
CA ASP A 191 -1.50 4.57 -25.45
C ASP A 191 -2.95 5.04 -25.45
N LEU A 192 -3.50 5.40 -24.30
CA LEU A 192 -4.80 6.09 -24.20
C LEU A 192 -4.84 7.43 -24.90
N LYS A 193 -3.71 8.18 -24.94
CA LYS A 193 -3.63 9.42 -25.71
C LYS A 193 -3.72 9.16 -27.21
N LYS A 194 -3.22 8.01 -27.68
CA LYS A 194 -3.26 7.60 -29.09
C LYS A 194 -4.58 6.94 -29.45
N ASN A 195 -5.16 6.19 -28.52
CA ASN A 195 -6.42 5.47 -28.68
C ASN A 195 -7.32 5.67 -27.45
N PRO A 196 -8.19 6.70 -27.42
CA PRO A 196 -9.09 6.97 -26.30
C PRO A 196 -10.10 5.84 -26.03
N ASP A 197 -10.42 5.01 -27.02
CA ASP A 197 -11.35 3.89 -26.90
C ASP A 197 -10.70 2.60 -26.37
N LEU A 198 -9.41 2.61 -26.04
CA LEU A 198 -8.65 1.43 -25.61
C LEU A 198 -9.34 0.67 -24.45
N LEU A 199 -9.93 1.38 -23.52
CA LEU A 199 -10.58 0.82 -22.33
C LEU A 199 -12.12 0.74 -22.44
N LYS A 200 -12.69 1.01 -23.61
CA LYS A 200 -14.15 1.08 -23.81
C LYS A 200 -14.88 -0.22 -23.45
N ASN A 201 -14.28 -1.36 -23.73
CA ASN A 201 -14.91 -2.67 -23.48
C ASN A 201 -14.60 -3.26 -22.11
N LEU A 202 -13.89 -2.52 -21.26
CA LEU A 202 -13.51 -2.98 -19.93
C LEU A 202 -14.76 -3.09 -19.04
N LYS A 203 -14.89 -4.21 -18.31
CA LYS A 203 -15.99 -4.49 -17.38
C LYS A 203 -15.56 -4.48 -15.92
N VAL A 204 -14.33 -4.90 -15.65
CA VAL A 204 -13.80 -5.05 -14.30
C VAL A 204 -12.52 -4.23 -14.13
N PHE A 205 -12.53 -3.37 -13.15
CA PHE A 205 -11.39 -2.55 -12.74
C PHE A 205 -11.02 -2.90 -11.30
N LEU A 206 -9.83 -3.46 -11.11
CA LEU A 206 -9.27 -3.77 -9.80
C LEU A 206 -7.99 -2.97 -9.60
N SER A 207 -7.77 -2.46 -8.40
CA SER A 207 -6.56 -1.75 -8.04
C SER A 207 -5.97 -2.35 -6.78
N ASP A 208 -4.78 -2.93 -6.86
CA ASP A 208 -3.98 -3.17 -5.66
C ASP A 208 -3.32 -1.86 -5.23
N GLU A 209 -3.06 -1.73 -3.95
CA GLU A 209 -2.62 -0.47 -3.32
C GLU A 209 -3.48 0.73 -3.75
N GLY A 210 -4.80 0.58 -3.63
CA GLY A 210 -5.84 1.51 -4.09
C GLY A 210 -5.71 2.95 -3.63
N HIS A 211 -4.86 3.24 -2.61
CA HIS A 211 -4.52 4.59 -2.21
C HIS A 211 -3.81 5.39 -3.32
N HIS A 212 -3.26 4.73 -4.36
CA HIS A 212 -2.71 5.40 -5.53
C HIS A 212 -3.78 6.00 -6.46
N LEU A 213 -5.06 5.62 -6.33
CA LEU A 213 -6.16 6.20 -7.12
C LEU A 213 -6.38 7.71 -6.87
N GLN A 214 -5.76 8.26 -5.83
CA GLN A 214 -5.66 9.71 -5.63
C GLN A 214 -4.84 10.44 -6.71
N ALA A 215 -3.94 9.72 -7.42
CA ALA A 215 -3.10 10.30 -8.45
C ALA A 215 -3.85 10.40 -9.79
N ASP A 216 -3.72 11.53 -10.49
CA ASP A 216 -4.38 11.79 -11.77
C ASP A 216 -4.16 10.70 -12.82
N THR A 217 -2.95 10.11 -12.84
CA THR A 217 -2.60 9.03 -13.77
C THR A 217 -3.44 7.77 -13.58
N TRP A 218 -3.75 7.41 -12.33
CA TRP A 218 -4.58 6.27 -11.99
C TRP A 218 -6.06 6.57 -12.19
N ASN A 219 -6.50 7.74 -11.75
CA ASN A 219 -7.90 8.15 -11.85
C ASN A 219 -8.34 8.32 -13.31
N ARG A 220 -7.45 8.83 -14.17
CA ARG A 220 -7.71 8.96 -15.61
C ARG A 220 -8.03 7.62 -16.28
N LEU A 221 -7.35 6.53 -15.91
CA LEU A 221 -7.65 5.21 -16.46
C LEU A 221 -9.08 4.78 -16.16
N LEU A 222 -9.53 4.99 -14.92
CA LEU A 222 -10.91 4.70 -14.54
C LEU A 222 -11.91 5.57 -15.29
N GLN A 223 -11.65 6.86 -15.44
CA GLN A 223 -12.49 7.80 -16.19
C GLN A 223 -12.57 7.44 -17.69
N SER A 224 -11.49 6.89 -18.26
CA SER A 224 -11.44 6.42 -19.65
C SER A 224 -12.11 5.05 -19.85
N SER A 225 -12.77 4.51 -18.85
CA SER A 225 -13.38 3.18 -18.87
C SER A 225 -14.89 3.29 -18.62
N PRO A 226 -15.68 3.74 -19.61
CA PRO A 226 -17.10 4.11 -19.41
C PRO A 226 -18.00 2.92 -19.04
N ASN A 227 -17.65 1.71 -19.46
CA ASN A 227 -18.49 0.51 -19.34
C ASN A 227 -18.12 -0.39 -18.15
N ILE A 228 -17.35 0.13 -17.19
CA ILE A 228 -17.01 -0.61 -15.97
C ILE A 228 -18.26 -0.92 -15.16
N GLU A 229 -18.44 -2.18 -14.85
CA GLU A 229 -19.49 -2.68 -13.97
C GLU A 229 -18.96 -2.98 -12.55
N PHE A 230 -17.69 -3.34 -12.42
CA PHE A 230 -17.03 -3.58 -11.14
C PHE A 230 -15.80 -2.67 -10.99
N SER A 231 -15.74 -1.92 -9.89
CA SER A 231 -14.62 -1.05 -9.57
C SER A 231 -14.25 -1.24 -8.10
N VAL A 232 -13.16 -1.95 -7.81
CA VAL A 232 -12.75 -2.26 -6.43
C VAL A 232 -11.29 -1.91 -6.21
N ALA A 233 -11.05 -1.14 -5.16
CA ALA A 233 -9.73 -0.84 -4.66
C ALA A 233 -9.39 -1.69 -3.44
N MET A 234 -8.18 -2.22 -3.39
CA MET A 234 -7.67 -2.97 -2.24
C MET A 234 -6.42 -2.29 -1.70
N SER A 235 -6.34 -2.06 -0.40
CA SER A 235 -5.14 -1.49 0.23
C SER A 235 -5.15 -1.72 1.73
N ALA A 236 -4.00 -1.62 2.37
CA ALA A 236 -3.91 -1.68 3.83
C ALA A 236 -4.40 -0.39 4.51
N SER A 237 -4.38 0.75 3.80
CA SER A 237 -4.72 2.05 4.39
C SER A 237 -5.17 3.02 3.28
N VAL A 238 -6.46 3.10 3.05
CA VAL A 238 -7.08 4.10 2.17
C VAL A 238 -7.70 5.20 2.99
N ILE A 239 -8.58 4.81 3.91
CA ILE A 239 -9.32 5.71 4.79
C ILE A 239 -8.78 5.56 6.21
N GLU A 240 -8.61 6.68 6.88
CA GLU A 240 -8.20 6.66 8.28
C GLU A 240 -9.22 5.90 9.14
N PRO A 241 -8.79 4.97 10.03
CA PRO A 241 -9.70 4.14 10.80
C PRO A 241 -10.76 4.90 11.61
N SER A 242 -10.40 6.09 12.09
CA SER A 242 -11.31 6.99 12.85
C SER A 242 -12.49 7.51 12.03
N LYS A 243 -12.38 7.50 10.70
CA LYS A 243 -13.38 7.96 9.74
C LYS A 243 -14.29 6.86 9.21
N ILE A 244 -14.09 5.61 9.63
CA ILE A 244 -14.86 4.45 9.17
C ILE A 244 -16.00 4.17 10.17
N PRO A 245 -17.26 4.00 9.70
CA PRO A 245 -17.74 4.07 8.32
C PRO A 245 -17.82 5.52 7.80
N VAL A 246 -17.51 5.70 6.51
CA VAL A 246 -17.59 7.01 5.87
C VAL A 246 -19.05 7.38 5.64
N LYS A 247 -19.51 8.43 6.32
CA LYS A 247 -20.91 8.90 6.28
C LYS A 247 -21.07 10.24 5.56
N ASP A 248 -20.02 11.04 5.52
CA ASP A 248 -20.03 12.41 4.99
C ASP A 248 -18.71 12.69 4.27
N LEU A 249 -18.78 13.38 3.12
CA LEU A 249 -17.61 13.83 2.36
C LEU A 249 -16.72 14.77 3.16
N ASN A 250 -17.30 15.62 4.02
CA ASN A 250 -16.55 16.59 4.81
C ASN A 250 -15.64 15.95 5.87
N HIS A 251 -15.79 14.65 6.14
CA HIS A 251 -14.91 13.91 7.03
C HIS A 251 -13.69 13.32 6.29
N LEU A 252 -13.70 13.33 4.97
CA LEU A 252 -12.59 12.85 4.15
C LEU A 252 -11.61 14.00 3.84
N ASP A 253 -10.34 13.66 3.72
CA ASP A 253 -9.42 14.53 3.02
C ASP A 253 -9.61 14.40 1.49
N TYR A 254 -9.01 15.32 0.74
CA TYR A 254 -9.17 15.34 -0.73
C TYR A 254 -8.69 14.03 -1.38
N SER A 255 -7.60 13.45 -0.89
CA SER A 255 -7.04 12.19 -1.40
C SER A 255 -7.98 11.00 -1.17
N GLU A 256 -8.55 10.92 0.05
CA GLU A 256 -9.53 9.89 0.42
C GLU A 256 -10.81 10.03 -0.44
N ALA A 257 -11.29 11.27 -0.63
CA ALA A 257 -12.47 11.54 -1.44
C ALA A 257 -12.29 11.14 -2.91
N LEU A 258 -11.10 11.31 -3.48
CA LEU A 258 -10.78 10.85 -4.83
C LEU A 258 -10.88 9.32 -4.95
N VAL A 259 -10.37 8.58 -3.98
CA VAL A 259 -10.43 7.11 -4.00
C VAL A 259 -11.86 6.62 -3.83
N VAL A 260 -12.62 7.22 -2.87
CA VAL A 260 -14.05 6.92 -2.68
C VAL A 260 -14.85 7.26 -3.94
N GLY A 261 -14.57 8.40 -4.57
CA GLY A 261 -15.18 8.77 -5.84
C GLY A 261 -14.94 7.75 -6.95
N ALA A 262 -13.72 7.27 -7.06
CA ALA A 262 -13.32 6.29 -8.06
C ALA A 262 -14.00 4.92 -7.89
N THR A 263 -14.06 4.43 -6.66
CA THR A 263 -14.47 3.03 -6.40
C THR A 263 -15.71 2.86 -5.53
N GLY A 264 -16.09 3.86 -4.73
CA GLY A 264 -17.17 3.76 -3.75
C GLY A 264 -16.66 3.69 -2.32
N ASN A 265 -17.60 3.47 -1.38
CA ASN A 265 -17.30 3.41 0.06
C ASN A 265 -16.56 2.12 0.45
N ILE A 266 -16.15 2.03 1.70
CA ILE A 266 -15.55 0.82 2.26
C ILE A 266 -16.62 -0.29 2.32
N ILE A 267 -16.33 -1.37 1.61
CA ILE A 267 -17.18 -2.58 1.59
C ILE A 267 -16.66 -3.64 2.56
N LEU A 268 -15.36 -3.64 2.84
CA LEU A 268 -14.76 -4.53 3.82
C LEU A 268 -13.58 -3.84 4.50
N ASN A 269 -13.57 -3.85 5.84
CA ASN A 269 -12.46 -3.38 6.64
C ASN A 269 -12.10 -4.46 7.66
N ILE A 270 -10.92 -5.06 7.53
CA ILE A 270 -10.41 -6.06 8.47
C ILE A 270 -9.06 -5.59 8.99
N PRO A 271 -8.99 -5.26 10.30
CA PRO A 271 -7.76 -4.75 10.89
C PRO A 271 -6.69 -5.84 10.99
N PRO A 272 -5.40 -5.47 11.04
CA PRO A 272 -4.30 -6.42 11.21
C PRO A 272 -4.43 -7.31 12.45
N SER A 273 -5.04 -6.81 13.54
CA SER A 273 -5.26 -7.58 14.78
C SER A 273 -6.03 -8.89 14.53
N PHE A 274 -7.04 -8.86 13.65
CA PHE A 274 -7.77 -10.08 13.26
C PHE A 274 -6.83 -11.15 12.68
N TYR A 275 -5.94 -10.74 11.78
CA TYR A 275 -5.01 -11.69 11.15
C TYR A 275 -3.89 -12.17 12.10
N ILE A 276 -3.52 -11.34 13.07
CA ILE A 276 -2.56 -11.70 14.12
C ILE A 276 -3.20 -12.74 15.05
N GLU A 277 -4.42 -12.50 15.53
CA GLU A 277 -5.17 -13.42 16.40
C GLU A 277 -5.44 -14.75 15.70
N ALA A 278 -5.78 -14.72 14.41
CA ALA A 278 -5.95 -15.91 13.57
C ALA A 278 -4.63 -16.64 13.26
N GLY A 279 -3.48 -16.08 13.67
CA GLY A 279 -2.16 -16.64 13.39
C GLY A 279 -1.73 -16.62 11.92
N ILE A 280 -2.37 -15.80 11.11
CA ILE A 280 -2.04 -15.58 9.69
C ILE A 280 -0.87 -14.62 9.57
N LEU A 281 -0.85 -13.57 10.41
CA LEU A 281 0.27 -12.66 10.55
C LEU A 281 1.05 -12.95 11.85
N ALA A 282 2.32 -12.59 11.86
CA ALA A 282 3.15 -12.69 13.06
C ALA A 282 2.73 -11.64 14.09
N THR A 283 2.92 -11.96 15.37
CA THR A 283 2.66 -11.01 16.46
C THR A 283 3.74 -9.93 16.46
N PRO A 284 3.37 -8.64 16.32
CA PRO A 284 4.35 -7.56 16.31
C PRO A 284 4.86 -7.27 17.73
N ILE A 285 6.18 -7.09 17.85
CA ILE A 285 6.88 -6.62 19.06
C ILE A 285 7.57 -5.30 18.70
N LEU A 286 7.22 -4.24 19.41
CA LEU A 286 7.79 -2.91 19.19
C LEU A 286 8.85 -2.58 20.23
N TYR A 287 10.07 -2.31 19.78
CA TYR A 287 11.17 -1.80 20.60
C TYR A 287 11.43 -0.34 20.21
N ARG A 288 11.35 0.56 21.18
CA ARG A 288 11.64 1.98 21.00
C ARG A 288 12.93 2.32 21.71
N LEU A 289 13.99 2.54 20.93
CA LEU A 289 15.33 2.76 21.45
C LEU A 289 15.58 4.23 21.73
N LEU A 290 16.22 4.51 22.85
CA LEU A 290 16.71 5.84 23.18
C LEU A 290 17.84 6.22 22.21
N ASN A 291 17.63 7.32 21.54
CA ASN A 291 18.60 7.90 20.63
C ASN A 291 19.19 9.17 21.25
N GLY A 292 20.51 9.25 21.36
CA GLY A 292 21.22 10.44 21.83
C GLY A 292 21.35 11.49 20.73
N ALA A 293 21.24 12.77 21.08
CA ALA A 293 21.54 13.86 20.15
C ALA A 293 23.06 14.03 19.96
N ASP A 294 23.48 14.45 18.78
CA ASP A 294 24.81 15.02 18.56
C ASP A 294 24.85 16.44 19.18
N GLU A 295 25.99 16.84 19.75
CA GLU A 295 26.10 18.00 20.68
C GLU A 295 25.74 19.38 20.08
N TRP A 296 25.54 19.51 18.78
CA TRP A 296 25.24 20.79 18.12
C TRP A 296 24.01 20.73 17.23
N ILE A 297 22.87 21.17 17.76
CA ILE A 297 21.64 21.30 16.99
C ILE A 297 21.22 22.79 17.01
N ARG A 298 21.44 23.50 15.88
CA ARG A 298 20.75 24.77 15.64
C ARG A 298 19.24 24.51 15.69
N ARG A 299 18.51 25.40 16.36
CA ARG A 299 17.05 25.44 16.34
C ARG A 299 16.58 25.91 14.96
N ASP A 300 16.65 25.06 13.99
CA ASP A 300 16.15 25.33 12.65
C ASP A 300 14.87 24.53 12.42
N ASN A 301 13.83 25.19 11.89
CA ASN A 301 12.56 24.54 11.55
C ASN A 301 12.57 23.94 10.15
N ASP A 302 13.69 23.99 9.42
CA ASP A 302 13.83 23.37 8.11
C ASP A 302 13.90 21.85 8.21
N TRP A 303 12.97 21.17 7.54
CA TRP A 303 12.89 19.70 7.53
C TRP A 303 14.15 19.04 6.98
N HIS A 304 14.84 19.64 5.99
CA HIS A 304 16.10 19.10 5.45
C HIS A 304 17.21 19.10 6.51
N GLN A 305 17.28 20.15 7.32
CA GLN A 305 18.23 20.26 8.42
C GLN A 305 17.89 19.28 9.55
N ILE A 306 16.61 19.20 9.95
CA ILE A 306 16.12 18.23 10.94
C ILE A 306 16.48 16.81 10.51
N ARG A 307 16.19 16.45 9.25
CA ARG A 307 16.54 15.12 8.73
C ARG A 307 18.04 14.87 8.79
N LYS A 308 18.85 15.75 8.22
CA LYS A 308 20.31 15.58 8.11
C LYS A 308 21.00 15.48 9.46
N TYR A 309 20.67 16.36 10.41
CA TYR A 309 21.39 16.47 11.68
C TYR A 309 20.78 15.64 12.81
N ARG A 310 19.58 15.13 12.66
CA ARG A 310 18.87 14.41 13.72
C ARG A 310 18.51 12.99 13.33
N LEU A 311 17.74 12.80 12.26
CA LEU A 311 17.36 11.46 11.80
C LEU A 311 18.56 10.67 11.25
N GLU A 312 19.52 11.37 10.66
CA GLU A 312 20.73 10.81 10.08
C GLU A 312 21.99 11.16 10.88
N SER A 313 21.85 11.49 12.18
CA SER A 313 22.96 11.82 13.07
C SER A 313 23.92 10.64 13.23
N LYS A 314 25.18 10.94 13.54
CA LYS A 314 26.23 9.92 13.72
C LYS A 314 25.83 8.92 14.80
N LYS A 315 25.39 9.39 15.98
CA LYS A 315 24.98 8.53 17.10
C LYS A 315 23.83 7.60 16.73
N ARG A 316 22.82 8.10 16.00
CA ARG A 316 21.70 7.28 15.53
C ARG A 316 22.15 6.26 14.50
N THR A 317 22.98 6.66 13.53
CA THR A 317 23.53 5.78 12.50
C THR A 317 24.36 4.65 13.13
N GLU A 318 25.20 4.95 14.13
CA GLU A 318 25.94 3.95 14.91
C GLU A 318 25.02 2.99 15.67
N LEU A 319 23.95 3.50 16.29
CA LEU A 319 22.97 2.66 17.00
C LEU A 319 22.24 1.72 16.04
N ILE A 320 21.83 2.20 14.86
CA ILE A 320 21.22 1.40 13.81
C ILE A 320 22.18 0.28 13.37
N ALA A 321 23.43 0.62 13.08
CA ALA A 321 24.44 -0.35 12.68
C ALA A 321 24.71 -1.39 13.79
N LYS A 322 24.73 -1.01 15.06
CA LYS A 322 24.88 -1.94 16.21
C LYS A 322 23.68 -2.89 16.31
N VAL A 323 22.46 -2.38 16.18
CA VAL A 323 21.23 -3.20 16.24
C VAL A 323 21.21 -4.21 15.09
N SER A 324 21.49 -3.77 13.86
CA SER A 324 21.50 -4.68 12.70
C SER A 324 22.63 -5.70 12.76
N SER A 325 23.80 -5.32 13.27
CA SER A 325 24.91 -6.23 13.46
C SER A 325 24.63 -7.28 14.55
N PHE A 326 24.02 -6.87 15.65
CA PHE A 326 23.54 -7.81 16.67
C PHE A 326 22.57 -8.82 16.06
N SER A 327 21.57 -8.35 15.30
CA SER A 327 20.58 -9.20 14.63
C SER A 327 21.22 -10.22 13.69
N ALA A 328 22.15 -9.77 12.86
CA ALA A 328 22.85 -10.64 11.91
C ALA A 328 23.69 -11.72 12.60
N ASN A 329 24.33 -11.38 13.73
CA ASN A 329 25.16 -12.31 14.51
C ASN A 329 24.34 -13.45 15.15
N ILE A 330 23.08 -13.18 15.49
CA ILE A 330 22.13 -14.20 15.99
C ILE A 330 21.29 -14.82 14.86
N SER A 331 21.69 -14.62 13.60
CA SER A 331 21.08 -15.17 12.39
C SER A 331 19.67 -14.67 12.04
N TYR A 332 19.30 -13.49 12.55
CA TYR A 332 18.05 -12.80 12.17
C TYR A 332 18.27 -11.91 10.96
N LYS A 333 17.27 -11.91 10.07
CA LYS A 333 17.28 -11.06 8.87
C LYS A 333 16.62 -9.73 9.16
N SER A 334 17.32 -8.65 8.85
CA SER A 334 16.85 -7.30 9.11
C SER A 334 16.71 -6.45 7.83
N LEU A 335 15.63 -5.68 7.77
CA LEU A 335 15.41 -4.63 6.78
C LEU A 335 15.54 -3.27 7.47
N ILE A 336 16.47 -2.45 6.99
CA ILE A 336 16.70 -1.09 7.51
C ILE A 336 16.09 -0.09 6.53
N LEU A 337 15.18 0.72 7.02
CA LEU A 337 14.40 1.66 6.27
C LEU A 337 14.93 3.07 6.43
N VAL A 338 15.55 3.59 5.38
CA VAL A 338 16.22 4.89 5.37
C VAL A 338 15.49 5.92 4.49
N GLY A 339 15.71 7.20 4.79
CA GLY A 339 15.16 8.32 3.99
C GLY A 339 16.03 8.72 2.79
N THR A 340 17.33 8.44 2.83
CA THR A 340 18.29 8.87 1.79
C THR A 340 19.31 7.77 1.47
N LYS A 341 19.86 7.83 0.24
CA LYS A 341 20.95 6.94 -0.19
C LYS A 341 22.21 7.16 0.63
N ASP A 342 22.52 8.41 0.96
CA ASP A 342 23.71 8.76 1.74
C ASP A 342 23.65 8.17 3.15
N HIS A 343 22.47 8.14 3.77
CA HIS A 343 22.30 7.48 5.07
C HIS A 343 22.47 5.97 4.96
N ALA A 344 21.94 5.35 3.89
CA ALA A 344 22.13 3.93 3.63
C ALA A 344 23.62 3.58 3.48
N TYR A 345 24.38 4.37 2.74
CA TYR A 345 25.81 4.14 2.55
C TYR A 345 26.60 4.24 3.85
N ARG A 346 26.32 5.25 4.68
CA ARG A 346 26.96 5.37 6.01
C ARG A 346 26.66 4.18 6.93
N ILE A 347 25.42 3.68 6.90
CA ILE A 347 25.08 2.46 7.66
C ILE A 347 25.83 1.25 7.09
N LEU A 348 25.89 1.10 5.76
CA LEU A 348 26.59 0.02 5.09
C LEU A 348 28.10 0.00 5.44
N GLU A 349 28.76 1.17 5.43
CA GLU A 349 30.17 1.33 5.83
C GLU A 349 30.41 0.92 7.30
N LEU A 350 29.53 1.34 8.22
CA LEU A 350 29.61 0.95 9.63
C LEU A 350 29.39 -0.56 9.83
N VAL A 351 28.39 -1.15 9.15
CA VAL A 351 28.15 -2.59 9.20
C VAL A 351 29.36 -3.36 8.66
N HIS A 352 29.96 -2.86 7.59
CA HIS A 352 31.21 -3.43 7.06
C HIS A 352 32.35 -3.35 8.08
N SER A 353 32.53 -2.20 8.77
CA SER A 353 33.54 -2.05 9.82
C SER A 353 33.35 -3.00 11.01
N TYR A 354 32.16 -3.56 11.18
CA TYR A 354 31.87 -4.62 12.16
C TYR A 354 32.07 -6.05 11.59
N GLY A 355 32.67 -6.18 10.40
CA GLY A 355 32.96 -7.48 9.79
C GLY A 355 31.76 -8.14 9.10
N LEU A 356 30.69 -7.40 8.83
CA LEU A 356 29.44 -7.92 8.27
C LEU A 356 29.13 -7.41 6.83
N GLY A 357 30.15 -6.89 6.12
CA GLY A 357 29.96 -6.35 4.77
C GLY A 357 29.44 -7.37 3.75
N ASP A 358 29.87 -8.63 3.86
CA ASP A 358 29.48 -9.70 2.93
C ASP A 358 27.98 -10.06 3.03
N VAL A 359 27.40 -9.90 4.23
CA VAL A 359 25.98 -10.23 4.49
C VAL A 359 25.05 -9.02 4.40
N CYS A 360 25.57 -7.85 3.96
CA CYS A 360 24.82 -6.59 3.89
C CYS A 360 24.76 -6.04 2.45
N ARG A 361 23.59 -5.57 2.03
CA ARG A 361 23.38 -4.89 0.74
C ARG A 361 22.46 -3.69 0.89
N CYS A 362 22.64 -2.69 0.00
CA CYS A 362 21.68 -1.60 -0.18
C CYS A 362 20.88 -1.78 -1.46
N SER A 363 19.61 -1.38 -1.44
CA SER A 363 18.75 -1.34 -2.63
C SER A 363 17.88 -0.08 -2.65
N PHE A 364 17.75 0.54 -3.82
CA PHE A 364 16.98 1.78 -4.00
C PHE A 364 15.92 1.68 -5.11
N GLY A 365 15.55 0.46 -5.48
CA GLY A 365 14.60 0.16 -6.55
C GLY A 365 15.27 -0.21 -7.87
N GLY A 366 14.45 -0.66 -8.84
CA GLY A 366 14.91 -1.02 -10.20
C GLY A 366 15.89 -2.19 -10.27
N GLY A 367 15.87 -3.11 -9.27
CA GLY A 367 16.78 -4.27 -9.26
C GLY A 367 18.26 -3.92 -9.10
N THR A 368 18.58 -2.69 -8.66
CA THR A 368 19.95 -2.26 -8.46
C THR A 368 20.35 -2.38 -6.99
N TYR A 369 21.46 -3.08 -6.74
CA TYR A 369 22.01 -3.32 -5.42
C TYR A 369 23.41 -2.75 -5.28
N PHE A 370 23.82 -2.45 -4.04
CA PHE A 370 25.12 -1.88 -3.71
C PHE A 370 25.74 -2.62 -2.52
N ARG A 371 27.06 -2.78 -2.54
CA ARG A 371 27.89 -3.32 -1.47
C ARG A 371 29.06 -2.41 -1.17
N PHE A 372 29.67 -2.59 -0.02
CA PHE A 372 30.97 -2.00 0.26
C PHE A 372 32.06 -2.85 -0.40
N ASP A 373 33.03 -2.21 -1.02
CA ASP A 373 34.16 -2.87 -1.67
C ASP A 373 35.46 -2.45 -0.99
N GLU A 374 36.14 -3.42 -0.38
CA GLU A 374 37.37 -3.18 0.37
C GLU A 374 38.52 -2.68 -0.52
N SER A 375 38.59 -3.16 -1.77
CA SER A 375 39.67 -2.83 -2.68
C SER A 375 39.65 -1.36 -3.10
N SER A 376 38.47 -0.80 -3.27
CA SER A 376 38.26 0.61 -3.61
C SER A 376 37.92 1.49 -2.40
N ASN A 377 37.73 0.90 -1.22
CA ASN A 377 37.29 1.54 0.00
C ASN A 377 36.04 2.42 -0.21
N SER A 378 35.08 1.91 -0.99
CA SER A 378 33.91 2.65 -1.41
C SER A 378 32.69 1.77 -1.64
N VAL A 379 31.50 2.40 -1.70
CA VAL A 379 30.27 1.72 -2.06
C VAL A 379 30.19 1.57 -3.57
N VAL A 380 30.07 0.33 -4.06
CA VAL A 380 30.02 -0.02 -5.47
C VAL A 380 28.72 -0.70 -5.84
N LYS A 381 28.31 -0.56 -7.10
CA LYS A 381 27.14 -1.26 -7.62
C LYS A 381 27.45 -2.76 -7.75
N CYS A 382 26.57 -3.61 -7.24
CA CYS A 382 26.63 -5.05 -7.45
C CYS A 382 26.17 -5.40 -8.87
N LYS A 383 26.89 -6.31 -9.51
CA LYS A 383 26.46 -6.92 -10.78
C LYS A 383 25.62 -8.18 -10.55
N ASP A 384 25.38 -8.54 -9.28
CA ASP A 384 24.68 -9.78 -8.89
C ASP A 384 23.18 -9.66 -9.10
N GLU A 385 22.65 -10.49 -9.98
CA GLU A 385 21.21 -10.66 -10.20
C GLU A 385 20.51 -11.39 -9.03
N ASN A 386 21.27 -12.01 -8.09
CA ASN A 386 20.76 -12.92 -7.05
C ASN A 386 20.70 -12.33 -5.62
N THR A 387 20.70 -11.01 -5.45
CA THR A 387 20.69 -10.40 -4.09
C THR A 387 19.43 -10.77 -3.30
N MET A 388 18.25 -10.77 -3.93
CA MET A 388 17.00 -11.15 -3.24
C MET A 388 16.98 -12.64 -2.89
N GLU A 389 17.42 -13.51 -3.78
CA GLU A 389 17.59 -14.94 -3.52
C GLU A 389 18.60 -15.20 -2.38
N GLY A 390 19.69 -14.41 -2.36
CA GLY A 390 20.66 -14.44 -1.26
C GLY A 390 20.05 -14.02 0.08
N PHE A 391 19.13 -13.04 0.07
CA PHE A 391 18.39 -12.63 1.27
C PHE A 391 17.34 -13.69 1.66
N GLU A 392 16.64 -14.29 0.71
CA GLU A 392 15.70 -15.37 0.96
C GLU A 392 16.36 -16.60 1.58
N SER A 393 17.48 -17.02 1.03
CA SER A 393 18.25 -18.18 1.53
C SER A 393 18.98 -17.92 2.86
N GLY A 394 19.07 -16.66 3.31
CA GLY A 394 19.79 -16.27 4.54
C GLY A 394 21.29 -16.11 4.36
N LYS A 395 21.82 -16.15 3.14
CA LYS A 395 23.22 -15.76 2.84
C LYS A 395 23.43 -14.28 3.11
N LEU A 396 22.45 -13.44 2.74
CA LEU A 396 22.39 -12.04 3.13
C LEU A 396 21.45 -11.90 4.31
N LYS A 397 21.86 -11.11 5.30
CA LYS A 397 21.13 -10.93 6.57
C LYS A 397 20.67 -9.49 6.78
N ILE A 398 21.30 -8.52 6.13
CA ILE A 398 20.98 -7.10 6.26
C ILE A 398 20.69 -6.51 4.90
N LEU A 399 19.49 -5.98 4.76
CA LEU A 399 19.08 -5.22 3.58
C LEU A 399 18.76 -3.79 3.99
N ILE A 400 19.36 -2.80 3.32
CA ILE A 400 19.13 -1.38 3.60
C ILE A 400 18.45 -0.77 2.38
N GLY A 401 17.37 -0.01 2.60
CA GLY A 401 16.69 0.61 1.48
C GLY A 401 15.76 1.76 1.80
N THR A 402 15.38 2.47 0.74
CA THR A 402 14.38 3.52 0.78
C THR A 402 12.98 2.96 0.58
N SER A 403 11.95 3.82 0.60
CA SER A 403 10.55 3.41 0.41
C SER A 403 10.26 2.59 -0.86
N HIS A 404 11.09 2.69 -1.90
CA HIS A 404 10.95 1.89 -3.12
C HIS A 404 11.11 0.36 -2.91
N ILE A 405 11.80 -0.05 -1.84
CA ILE A 405 11.84 -1.47 -1.45
C ILE A 405 10.47 -1.98 -1.00
N TYR A 406 9.60 -1.09 -0.45
CA TYR A 406 8.28 -1.49 0.01
C TYR A 406 7.26 -1.66 -1.11
N GLU A 407 7.38 -0.86 -2.15
CA GLU A 407 6.38 -0.77 -3.19
C GLU A 407 6.54 -1.86 -4.26
N GLY A 408 7.66 -2.62 -4.27
CA GLY A 408 7.94 -3.51 -5.40
C GLY A 408 8.52 -4.88 -5.09
N ALA A 409 9.11 -5.12 -3.92
CA ALA A 409 9.72 -6.41 -3.61
C ALA A 409 8.89 -7.20 -2.59
N ASP A 410 8.58 -8.43 -2.89
CA ASP A 410 8.19 -9.40 -1.87
C ASP A 410 9.48 -9.80 -1.13
N ILE A 411 9.64 -9.38 0.13
CA ILE A 411 10.79 -9.72 0.96
C ILE A 411 10.36 -10.84 1.89
N PRO A 412 10.57 -12.09 1.51
CA PRO A 412 10.15 -13.21 2.32
C PRO A 412 11.05 -13.39 3.55
N ASN A 413 10.47 -13.97 4.59
CA ASN A 413 11.19 -14.38 5.81
C ASN A 413 11.96 -13.25 6.49
N LEU A 414 11.36 -12.08 6.61
CA LEU A 414 11.91 -10.93 7.34
C LEU A 414 11.60 -11.09 8.83
N ASP A 415 12.64 -10.96 9.68
CA ASP A 415 12.49 -11.11 11.12
C ASP A 415 12.42 -9.76 11.84
N ILE A 416 13.22 -8.78 11.38
CA ILE A 416 13.36 -7.47 12.02
C ILE A 416 13.22 -6.34 11.02
N ILE A 417 12.43 -5.32 11.36
CA ILE A 417 12.36 -4.06 10.63
C ILE A 417 12.94 -2.95 11.51
N ILE A 418 13.88 -2.18 10.96
CA ILE A 418 14.49 -1.03 11.63
C ILE A 418 14.06 0.26 10.92
N LEU A 419 13.32 1.10 11.62
CA LEU A 419 12.79 2.36 11.11
C LEU A 419 13.82 3.49 11.29
N ALA A 420 14.85 3.53 10.45
CA ALA A 420 16.00 4.41 10.62
C ALA A 420 15.69 5.90 10.44
N SER A 421 14.84 6.27 9.49
CA SER A 421 14.58 7.67 9.11
C SER A 421 13.10 7.88 8.85
N VAL A 422 12.29 7.88 9.89
CA VAL A 422 10.83 8.00 9.78
C VAL A 422 10.38 9.43 10.03
N GLY A 423 9.87 10.09 8.98
CA GLY A 423 9.17 11.37 9.07
C GLY A 423 7.64 11.19 9.21
N LYS A 424 6.86 12.19 8.79
CA LYS A 424 5.38 12.17 8.82
C LYS A 424 4.71 11.14 7.89
N GLY A 425 5.43 10.51 6.97
CA GLY A 425 4.88 9.62 5.96
C GLY A 425 4.40 8.27 6.51
N LEU A 426 3.43 8.30 7.41
CA LEU A 426 2.91 7.19 8.19
C LEU A 426 2.48 5.98 7.33
N ARG A 427 1.77 6.24 6.21
CA ARG A 427 1.25 5.19 5.31
C ARG A 427 2.36 4.32 4.72
N LYS A 428 3.47 4.93 4.29
CA LYS A 428 4.61 4.20 3.72
C LYS A 428 5.23 3.20 4.72
N TYR A 429 5.23 3.56 6.00
CA TYR A 429 5.80 2.70 7.06
C TYR A 429 4.87 1.57 7.45
N ILE A 430 3.55 1.77 7.42
CA ILE A 430 2.56 0.70 7.63
C ILE A 430 2.78 -0.43 6.63
N GLN A 431 3.02 -0.11 5.36
CA GLN A 431 3.31 -1.11 4.33
C GLN A 431 4.60 -1.88 4.61
N GLY A 432 5.67 -1.17 5.02
CA GLY A 432 6.93 -1.80 5.40
C GLY A 432 6.78 -2.72 6.61
N VAL A 433 6.13 -2.24 7.67
CA VAL A 433 5.83 -3.03 8.86
C VAL A 433 4.92 -4.21 8.51
N GLY A 434 3.89 -4.01 7.69
CA GLY A 434 2.98 -5.06 7.24
C GLY A 434 3.67 -6.21 6.50
N ARG A 435 4.79 -5.94 5.81
CA ARG A 435 5.60 -6.99 5.18
C ARG A 435 6.37 -7.83 6.21
N GLY A 436 6.89 -7.19 7.25
CA GLY A 436 7.51 -7.88 8.38
C GLY A 436 6.52 -8.65 9.25
N LEU A 437 5.24 -8.32 9.19
CA LEU A 437 4.20 -9.10 9.87
C LEU A 437 3.89 -10.44 9.16
N ARG A 438 4.38 -10.67 7.94
CA ARG A 438 4.29 -12.01 7.34
C ARG A 438 5.07 -12.99 8.22
N ARG A 439 4.45 -14.10 8.55
CA ARG A 439 5.14 -15.14 9.33
C ARG A 439 6.44 -15.55 8.66
N SER A 440 7.56 -15.35 9.33
CA SER A 440 8.81 -15.98 8.92
C SER A 440 8.71 -17.49 9.13
N LYS A 441 9.48 -18.27 8.39
CA LYS A 441 9.50 -19.73 8.57
C LYS A 441 9.98 -20.14 9.98
N THR A 442 10.65 -19.25 10.68
CA THR A 442 11.33 -19.50 11.95
C THR A 442 10.68 -18.80 13.14
N GLY A 443 9.82 -17.78 12.95
CA GLY A 443 9.38 -16.91 14.03
C GLY A 443 7.88 -16.78 14.19
N LYS A 444 7.46 -16.72 15.46
CA LYS A 444 6.11 -16.34 15.90
C LYS A 444 5.95 -14.81 15.92
N TYR A 445 7.05 -14.09 16.05
CA TYR A 445 7.08 -12.64 16.26
C TYR A 445 7.66 -11.90 15.05
N ALA A 446 7.20 -10.66 14.86
CA ALA A 446 7.77 -9.69 13.94
C ALA A 446 8.34 -8.52 14.76
N HIS A 447 9.65 -8.36 14.76
CA HIS A 447 10.32 -7.35 15.57
C HIS A 447 10.40 -6.03 14.82
N ILE A 448 9.91 -4.97 15.46
CA ILE A 448 9.91 -3.61 14.92
C ILE A 448 10.79 -2.76 15.82
N ILE A 449 11.80 -2.12 15.23
CA ILE A 449 12.70 -1.21 15.93
C ILE A 449 12.39 0.23 15.51
N ASP A 450 11.92 1.04 16.44
CA ASP A 450 11.72 2.49 16.28
C ASP A 450 12.67 3.24 17.26
N PHE A 451 12.76 4.55 17.10
CA PHE A 451 13.63 5.39 17.91
C PHE A 451 12.82 6.50 18.59
N THR A 452 13.11 6.75 19.89
CA THR A 452 12.53 7.84 20.65
C THR A 452 13.43 9.07 20.58
N ASP A 453 12.90 10.14 20.01
CA ASP A 453 13.63 11.39 19.76
C ASP A 453 13.22 12.46 20.76
N HIS A 454 13.57 12.31 22.04
CA HIS A 454 13.17 13.22 23.15
C HIS A 454 13.80 14.61 23.08
N TYR A 455 14.91 14.76 22.38
CA TYR A 455 15.72 15.97 22.33
C TYR A 455 15.21 17.01 21.31
N ASP A 456 14.22 16.66 20.50
CA ASP A 456 13.64 17.54 19.51
C ASP A 456 12.12 17.56 19.58
N ARG A 457 11.51 18.73 19.71
CA ARG A 457 10.04 18.86 19.87
C ARG A 457 9.26 18.33 18.67
N VAL A 458 9.76 18.52 17.44
CA VAL A 458 9.09 18.05 16.22
C VAL A 458 9.20 16.54 16.10
N LEU A 459 10.40 16.01 16.30
CA LEU A 459 10.63 14.56 16.23
C LEU A 459 9.99 13.82 17.40
N ALA A 460 9.95 14.39 18.60
CA ALA A 460 9.24 13.84 19.75
C ALA A 460 7.74 13.69 19.44
N LYS A 461 7.13 14.73 18.82
CA LYS A 461 5.74 14.63 18.35
C LYS A 461 5.58 13.53 17.32
N HIS A 462 6.44 13.46 16.29
CA HIS A 462 6.37 12.40 15.28
C HIS A 462 6.58 11.01 15.89
N SER A 463 7.42 10.88 16.91
CA SER A 463 7.64 9.64 17.63
C SER A 463 6.40 9.20 18.42
N HIS A 464 5.66 10.16 18.98
CA HIS A 464 4.38 9.91 19.65
C HIS A 464 3.30 9.50 18.64
N ASP A 465 3.15 10.26 17.56
CA ASP A 465 2.19 9.96 16.48
C ASP A 465 2.43 8.54 15.91
N ARG A 466 3.70 8.11 15.78
CA ARG A 466 4.04 6.73 15.37
C ARG A 466 3.61 5.68 16.39
N LEU A 467 3.81 5.96 17.68
CA LEU A 467 3.41 5.05 18.73
C LEU A 467 1.90 4.80 18.73
N ASP A 468 1.11 5.87 18.58
CA ASP A 468 -0.35 5.77 18.49
C ASP A 468 -0.77 4.95 17.25
N MET A 469 -0.07 5.12 16.14
CA MET A 469 -0.30 4.32 14.94
C MET A 469 0.03 2.84 15.14
N PHE A 470 1.12 2.51 15.79
CA PHE A 470 1.44 1.11 16.10
C PHE A 470 0.32 0.46 16.93
N ARG A 471 -0.29 1.19 17.84
CA ARG A 471 -1.43 0.72 18.63
C ARG A 471 -2.70 0.59 17.81
N THR A 472 -3.07 1.64 17.09
CA THR A 472 -4.39 1.76 16.45
C THR A 472 -4.49 1.10 15.08
N VAL A 473 -3.41 1.15 14.29
CA VAL A 473 -3.41 0.68 12.90
C VAL A 473 -2.74 -0.69 12.75
N ILE A 474 -1.59 -0.89 13.41
CA ILE A 474 -0.87 -2.18 13.36
C ILE A 474 -1.45 -3.16 14.38
N GLY A 475 -2.09 -2.68 15.44
CA GLY A 475 -2.67 -3.53 16.47
C GLY A 475 -1.63 -4.07 17.46
N VAL A 476 -0.53 -3.35 17.69
CA VAL A 476 0.47 -3.73 18.71
C VAL A 476 -0.13 -3.54 20.09
N SER A 477 -0.26 -4.60 20.85
CA SER A 477 -0.73 -4.51 22.24
C SER A 477 0.30 -3.82 23.14
N ASP A 478 -0.15 -3.13 24.19
CA ASP A 478 0.74 -2.44 25.12
C ASP A 478 1.75 -3.40 25.80
N SER A 479 1.38 -4.66 26.01
CA SER A 479 2.27 -5.70 26.51
C SER A 479 3.45 -6.03 25.58
N ASN A 480 3.33 -5.68 24.30
CA ASN A 480 4.35 -5.91 23.27
C ASN A 480 5.09 -4.63 22.89
N ILE A 481 4.94 -3.56 23.65
CA ILE A 481 5.65 -2.29 23.46
C ILE A 481 6.71 -2.13 24.55
N TYR A 482 7.95 -2.09 24.14
CA TYR A 482 9.10 -1.85 25.01
C TYR A 482 9.70 -0.49 24.68
N ASP A 483 9.42 0.50 25.53
CA ASP A 483 9.80 1.89 25.27
C ASP A 483 11.07 2.31 26.05
N SER A 484 11.73 3.34 25.54
CA SER A 484 12.87 4.02 26.16
C SER A 484 14.04 3.07 26.50
N LEU A 485 14.32 2.14 25.58
CA LEU A 485 15.36 1.14 25.79
C LEU A 485 16.76 1.68 25.42
N SER A 486 17.74 1.44 26.28
CA SER A 486 19.15 1.45 25.85
C SER A 486 19.45 0.24 24.96
N PHE A 487 20.56 0.28 24.20
CA PHE A 487 20.94 -0.85 23.35
C PHE A 487 21.14 -2.16 24.14
N GLU A 488 21.77 -2.06 25.32
CA GLU A 488 22.01 -3.26 26.17
C GLU A 488 20.66 -3.81 26.69
N LYS A 489 19.75 -2.94 27.11
CA LYS A 489 18.44 -3.37 27.58
C LYS A 489 17.62 -3.98 26.45
N PHE A 490 17.70 -3.42 25.25
CA PHE A 490 17.10 -4.00 24.05
C PHE A 490 17.56 -5.43 23.82
N LYS A 491 18.89 -5.69 23.83
CA LYS A 491 19.42 -7.05 23.67
C LYS A 491 18.87 -8.03 24.71
N GLN A 492 18.83 -7.62 25.97
CA GLN A 492 18.28 -8.46 27.05
C GLN A 492 16.81 -8.81 26.81
N VAL A 493 15.98 -7.82 26.47
CA VAL A 493 14.55 -8.01 26.21
C VAL A 493 14.36 -8.89 24.98
N PHE A 494 15.07 -8.60 23.89
CA PHE A 494 15.00 -9.38 22.66
C PHE A 494 15.34 -10.85 22.88
N CYS A 495 16.50 -11.11 23.51
CA CYS A 495 16.94 -12.48 23.81
C CYS A 495 15.94 -13.21 24.73
N SER A 496 15.38 -12.51 25.73
CA SER A 496 14.36 -13.10 26.62
C SER A 496 13.09 -13.51 25.88
N ILE A 497 12.62 -12.70 24.91
CA ILE A 497 11.43 -13.01 24.11
C ILE A 497 11.67 -14.19 23.18
N GLU A 498 12.84 -14.24 22.55
CA GLU A 498 13.22 -15.27 21.58
C GLU A 498 13.81 -16.54 22.25
N GLY A 499 14.00 -16.55 23.56
CA GLY A 499 14.60 -17.68 24.29
C GLY A 499 16.08 -17.93 23.93
N ILE A 500 16.79 -16.87 23.53
CA ILE A 500 18.23 -16.91 23.21
C ILE A 500 19.02 -16.67 24.49
N THR A 501 19.90 -17.61 24.83
CA THR A 501 20.79 -17.54 26.04
C THR A 501 22.10 -16.84 25.71
#